data_c6b8f899c76d89b9d45f60019b01c0aa
#
_entry.id   c6b8f899c76d89b9d45f60019b01c0aa
#
_cell.length_a   1.000
_cell.length_b   1.000
_cell.length_c   1.000
_cell.angle_alpha   90.00
_cell.angle_beta   90.00
_cell.angle_gamma   90.00
#
_symmetry.space_group_name_H-M   'P 1'
#
loop_
_entity.id
_entity.type
_entity.pdbx_description
1 polymer ?
#
loop_
_entity_poly.entity_id
_entity_poly.type
_entity_poly.pdbx_seq_one_letter_code
_entity_poly.pdbx_strand_id
1 'polypeptide(L)'
;MPIRQPIVTILGHIDSGKTSLLDMIRGTKVQAREAGGITQQIGASYFPLETVKELVGPLMKGFKRELTLPGLLIIDTPGHAAFINLRKRGGAVADIAILVVDIVDGLQPQTYESLRILRSRKTPFLIALNKIDRLPGWKPQETWILSQSLAKQSDFVQTQLDEKIYQVMGELSRENFQSDRYDRISDFAKNIAIVPTSAKTAEGISDLLLVLVGLAQQYLEEQLKTTVGPAKGVVLEVKEESGLGITIDTIIYDGVLKKGDTIVVGALPSPLTTHIRALLMPKPLDEIRDPRERFSPVDEVVAAAGIKIAAPDLDNA
;
A
#
# COMPACT_ATOMS: atom_id res chain seq x y z
N MET A 1 -22.05 -8.41 -5.74
CA MET A 1 -21.57 -7.77 -4.50
C MET A 1 -20.57 -6.71 -4.92
N PRO A 2 -20.57 -5.53 -4.34
CA PRO A 2 -19.58 -4.51 -4.67
C PRO A 2 -18.18 -5.02 -4.27
N ILE A 3 -17.19 -4.70 -5.10
CA ILE A 3 -15.78 -5.01 -4.84
C ILE A 3 -15.19 -3.79 -4.15
N ARG A 4 -14.54 -4.00 -3.00
CA ARG A 4 -13.78 -2.95 -2.33
C ARG A 4 -12.37 -2.81 -2.94
N GLN A 5 -11.74 -1.68 -2.68
CA GLN A 5 -10.34 -1.51 -3.02
C GLN A 5 -9.44 -2.47 -2.22
N PRO A 6 -8.39 -3.04 -2.84
CA PRO A 6 -7.41 -3.81 -2.12
C PRO A 6 -6.62 -2.91 -1.16
N ILE A 7 -6.34 -3.45 0.02
CA ILE A 7 -5.50 -2.84 1.03
C ILE A 7 -4.07 -3.31 0.79
N VAL A 8 -3.20 -2.36 0.48
CA VAL A 8 -1.79 -2.60 0.15
C VAL A 8 -0.92 -2.18 1.34
N THR A 9 0.01 -3.01 1.75
CA THR A 9 1.03 -2.64 2.74
C THR A 9 2.41 -2.51 2.10
N ILE A 10 3.22 -1.55 2.57
CA ILE A 10 4.60 -1.37 2.13
C ILE A 10 5.55 -1.83 3.22
N LEU A 11 6.40 -2.79 2.91
CA LEU A 11 7.34 -3.43 3.81
C LEU A 11 8.77 -3.25 3.31
N GLY A 12 9.74 -3.48 4.18
CA GLY A 12 11.15 -3.43 3.83
C GLY A 12 12.01 -2.90 4.96
N HIS A 13 13.32 -2.96 4.76
CA HIS A 13 14.31 -2.45 5.73
C HIS A 13 14.23 -0.93 5.91
N ILE A 14 14.77 -0.42 7.03
CA ILE A 14 15.01 1.02 7.23
C ILE A 14 15.86 1.51 6.05
N ASP A 15 15.59 2.72 5.56
CA ASP A 15 16.29 3.34 4.43
C ASP A 15 16.17 2.64 3.06
N SER A 16 15.35 1.59 2.91
CA SER A 16 15.10 0.99 1.58
C SER A 16 14.32 1.93 0.64
N GLY A 17 13.77 3.03 1.17
CA GLY A 17 13.05 4.05 0.41
C GLY A 17 11.54 3.86 0.37
N LYS A 18 10.93 3.19 1.37
CA LYS A 18 9.47 3.00 1.49
C LYS A 18 8.69 4.31 1.44
N THR A 19 9.05 5.26 2.31
CA THR A 19 8.42 6.59 2.37
C THR A 19 8.62 7.35 1.07
N SER A 20 9.84 7.36 0.53
CA SER A 20 10.13 8.02 -0.74
C SER A 20 9.34 7.42 -1.91
N LEU A 21 9.15 6.09 -1.93
CA LEU A 21 8.35 5.40 -2.93
C LEU A 21 6.89 5.84 -2.85
N LEU A 22 6.34 5.89 -1.63
CA LEU A 22 4.96 6.33 -1.40
C LEU A 22 4.78 7.81 -1.74
N ASP A 23 5.72 8.66 -1.34
CA ASP A 23 5.70 10.09 -1.64
C ASP A 23 5.83 10.34 -3.15
N MET A 24 6.64 9.55 -3.86
CA MET A 24 6.70 9.61 -5.32
C MET A 24 5.35 9.27 -5.94
N ILE A 25 4.70 8.19 -5.52
CA ILE A 25 3.36 7.80 -6.01
C ILE A 25 2.32 8.88 -5.66
N ARG A 26 2.42 9.54 -4.51
CA ARG A 26 1.55 10.65 -4.10
C ARG A 26 1.83 11.94 -4.87
N GLY A 27 3.11 12.27 -5.04
CA GLY A 27 3.57 13.53 -5.62
C GLY A 27 3.19 13.73 -7.09
N THR A 28 2.88 12.64 -7.78
CA THR A 28 2.48 12.67 -9.20
C THR A 28 1.25 13.51 -9.47
N LYS A 29 0.34 13.67 -8.50
CA LYS A 29 -0.90 14.45 -8.68
C LYS A 29 -0.89 15.85 -8.11
N VAL A 30 0.04 16.19 -7.26
CA VAL A 30 0.22 17.59 -6.84
C VAL A 30 0.65 18.45 -8.03
N GLN A 31 1.28 17.86 -9.06
CA GLN A 31 1.62 18.53 -10.31
C GLN A 31 0.50 18.48 -11.38
N ALA A 32 -0.36 17.45 -11.37
CA ALA A 32 -1.52 17.35 -12.26
C ALA A 32 -2.75 17.94 -11.55
N ARG A 33 -3.01 19.22 -11.80
CA ARG A 33 -4.06 20.06 -11.22
C ARG A 33 -5.50 19.71 -11.64
N GLU A 34 -5.90 18.43 -11.71
CA GLU A 34 -7.28 18.11 -12.06
C GLU A 34 -7.94 17.13 -11.09
N ALA A 35 -9.26 17.28 -10.93
CA ALA A 35 -10.15 16.68 -9.95
C ALA A 35 -9.98 15.15 -9.79
N GLY A 36 -9.69 14.69 -8.59
CA GLY A 36 -9.56 13.28 -8.23
C GLY A 36 -8.34 13.00 -7.37
N GLY A 37 -7.92 13.98 -6.55
CA GLY A 37 -6.70 13.93 -5.73
C GLY A 37 -6.61 12.72 -4.80
N ILE A 38 -5.38 12.25 -4.57
CA ILE A 38 -5.06 11.25 -3.56
C ILE A 38 -5.52 11.80 -2.21
N THR A 39 -6.39 11.07 -1.53
CA THR A 39 -6.82 11.40 -0.18
C THR A 39 -5.88 10.74 0.81
N GLN A 40 -5.14 11.56 1.58
CA GLN A 40 -4.36 11.04 2.69
C GLN A 40 -5.34 10.69 3.82
N GLN A 41 -5.65 9.41 3.92
CA GLN A 41 -6.48 8.88 5.02
C GLN A 41 -5.60 8.66 6.26
N ILE A 42 -6.24 8.43 7.40
CA ILE A 42 -5.56 8.17 8.67
C ILE A 42 -4.71 6.90 8.53
N GLY A 43 -3.39 7.05 8.56
CA GLY A 43 -2.44 5.94 8.41
C GLY A 43 -2.49 5.21 7.06
N ALA A 44 -3.16 5.77 6.06
CA ALA A 44 -3.27 5.20 4.72
C ALA A 44 -3.48 6.28 3.66
N SER A 45 -3.22 5.94 2.40
CA SER A 45 -3.48 6.79 1.24
C SER A 45 -4.40 6.07 0.26
N TYR A 46 -5.49 6.71 -0.11
CA TYR A 46 -6.40 6.20 -1.13
C TYR A 46 -6.02 6.75 -2.51
N PHE A 47 -5.87 5.85 -3.45
CA PHE A 47 -5.58 6.13 -4.85
C PHE A 47 -6.76 5.68 -5.70
N PRO A 48 -7.60 6.59 -6.22
CA PRO A 48 -8.69 6.25 -7.11
C PRO A 48 -8.21 5.51 -8.37
N LEU A 49 -9.06 4.68 -8.96
CA LEU A 49 -8.71 3.92 -10.16
C LEU A 49 -8.28 4.83 -11.32
N GLU A 50 -8.94 5.97 -11.50
CA GLU A 50 -8.60 6.96 -12.53
C GLU A 50 -7.16 7.43 -12.39
N THR A 51 -6.74 7.70 -11.14
CA THR A 51 -5.33 8.06 -10.84
C THR A 51 -4.37 6.95 -11.24
N VAL A 52 -4.71 5.72 -10.88
CA VAL A 52 -3.89 4.56 -11.23
C VAL A 52 -3.84 4.40 -12.75
N LYS A 53 -4.99 4.52 -13.45
CA LYS A 53 -5.05 4.45 -14.91
C LYS A 53 -4.21 5.51 -15.61
N GLU A 54 -4.17 6.74 -15.09
CA GLU A 54 -3.30 7.79 -15.64
C GLU A 54 -1.82 7.42 -15.52
N LEU A 55 -1.41 6.90 -14.36
CA LEU A 55 -0.02 6.53 -14.10
C LEU A 55 0.44 5.31 -14.93
N VAL A 56 -0.44 4.36 -15.17
CA VAL A 56 -0.13 3.14 -15.93
C VAL A 56 -0.57 3.22 -17.39
N GLY A 57 -1.26 4.28 -17.80
CA GLY A 57 -1.94 4.42 -19.09
C GLY A 57 -1.14 4.01 -20.32
N PRO A 58 0.13 4.43 -20.46
CA PRO A 58 0.95 4.01 -21.59
C PRO A 58 1.20 2.50 -21.67
N LEU A 59 1.21 1.81 -20.51
CA LEU A 59 1.41 0.36 -20.41
C LEU A 59 0.11 -0.43 -20.60
N MET A 60 -1.05 0.21 -20.43
CA MET A 60 -2.37 -0.44 -20.56
C MET A 60 -2.66 -1.00 -21.95
N LYS A 61 -2.01 -0.49 -23.00
CA LYS A 61 -2.20 -0.97 -24.37
C LYS A 61 -1.92 -2.47 -24.57
N GLY A 62 -1.14 -3.09 -23.66
CA GLY A 62 -0.88 -4.53 -23.64
C GLY A 62 -1.77 -5.34 -22.69
N PHE A 63 -2.60 -4.67 -21.89
CA PHE A 63 -3.41 -5.32 -20.88
C PHE A 63 -4.74 -5.82 -21.50
N LYS A 64 -4.97 -7.12 -21.44
CA LYS A 64 -6.14 -7.76 -22.09
C LYS A 64 -7.45 -7.62 -21.32
N ARG A 65 -7.42 -7.13 -20.07
CA ARG A 65 -8.59 -6.98 -19.22
C ARG A 65 -8.77 -5.52 -18.80
N GLU A 66 -10.01 -5.08 -18.77
CA GLU A 66 -10.35 -3.78 -18.19
C GLU A 66 -10.14 -3.82 -16.67
N LEU A 67 -9.57 -2.74 -16.12
CA LEU A 67 -9.41 -2.59 -14.67
C LEU A 67 -10.75 -2.22 -14.05
N THR A 68 -11.24 -3.08 -13.16
CA THR A 68 -12.56 -2.95 -12.50
C THR A 68 -12.47 -2.63 -11.01
N LEU A 69 -11.26 -2.64 -10.43
CA LEU A 69 -11.04 -2.27 -9.03
C LEU A 69 -11.37 -0.79 -8.80
N PRO A 70 -12.00 -0.41 -7.68
CA PRO A 70 -12.34 1.00 -7.42
C PRO A 70 -11.12 1.90 -7.16
N GLY A 71 -9.99 1.32 -6.81
CA GLY A 71 -8.73 2.01 -6.51
C GLY A 71 -7.79 1.16 -5.66
N LEU A 72 -6.86 1.81 -4.98
CA LEU A 72 -5.93 1.18 -4.03
C LEU A 72 -5.95 1.93 -2.70
N LEU A 73 -5.97 1.22 -1.57
CA LEU A 73 -5.72 1.79 -0.25
C LEU A 73 -4.34 1.34 0.22
N ILE A 74 -3.35 2.24 0.18
CA ILE A 74 -1.98 1.94 0.61
C ILE A 74 -1.80 2.37 2.06
N ILE A 75 -1.48 1.42 2.95
CA ILE A 75 -1.22 1.70 4.36
C ILE A 75 0.15 2.35 4.50
N ASP A 76 0.16 3.57 5.03
CA ASP A 76 1.34 4.36 5.32
C ASP A 76 1.66 4.27 6.81
N THR A 77 2.17 3.15 7.23
CA THR A 77 2.62 3.02 8.62
C THR A 77 4.14 3.17 8.68
N PRO A 78 4.66 4.19 9.38
CA PRO A 78 6.08 4.29 9.59
C PRO A 78 6.56 3.13 10.46
N GLY A 79 7.34 2.23 9.87
CA GLY A 79 8.14 1.27 10.58
C GLY A 79 7.48 -0.03 11.01
N HIS A 80 8.32 -0.89 11.56
CA HIS A 80 8.09 -2.26 12.01
C HIS A 80 6.97 -2.40 13.06
N ALA A 81 6.77 -1.39 13.90
CA ALA A 81 5.87 -1.45 15.06
C ALA A 81 4.39 -1.50 14.69
N ALA A 82 3.95 -0.71 13.71
CA ALA A 82 2.54 -0.73 13.27
C ALA A 82 2.20 -2.05 12.56
N PHE A 83 3.15 -2.61 11.79
CA PHE A 83 2.99 -3.92 11.17
C PHE A 83 2.95 -5.05 12.22
N ILE A 84 3.67 -4.91 13.34
CA ILE A 84 3.61 -5.85 14.47
C ILE A 84 2.23 -5.81 15.14
N ASN A 85 1.61 -4.65 15.27
CA ASN A 85 0.27 -4.50 15.82
C ASN A 85 -0.82 -5.04 14.88
N LEU A 86 -0.67 -4.84 13.57
CA LEU A 86 -1.46 -5.51 12.54
C LEU A 86 -1.25 -7.05 12.58
N ARG A 87 -0.09 -7.51 13.06
CA ARG A 87 0.31 -8.91 13.23
C ARG A 87 -0.39 -9.62 14.40
N LYS A 88 -0.51 -8.96 15.56
CA LYS A 88 -0.90 -9.61 16.83
C LYS A 88 -2.40 -9.91 16.93
N ARG A 89 -3.26 -9.30 16.13
CA ARG A 89 -4.72 -9.33 16.30
C ARG A 89 -5.51 -10.14 15.26
N GLY A 90 -4.91 -11.16 14.65
CA GLY A 90 -5.68 -12.29 14.07
C GLY A 90 -6.26 -12.13 12.67
N GLY A 91 -6.10 -11.01 11.98
CA GLY A 91 -6.55 -10.82 10.60
C GLY A 91 -5.42 -10.32 9.67
N ALA A 92 -5.36 -10.80 8.44
CA ALA A 92 -4.57 -10.13 7.41
C ALA A 92 -5.35 -8.88 7.00
N VAL A 93 -4.93 -7.70 7.48
CA VAL A 93 -5.55 -6.43 7.08
C VAL A 93 -5.15 -6.08 5.65
N ALA A 94 -3.93 -6.42 5.26
CA ALA A 94 -3.42 -6.19 3.91
C ALA A 94 -3.76 -7.37 2.99
N ASP A 95 -4.35 -7.06 1.85
CA ASP A 95 -4.67 -8.02 0.81
C ASP A 95 -3.44 -8.38 -0.03
N ILE A 96 -2.53 -7.40 -0.22
CA ILE A 96 -1.29 -7.55 -0.98
C ILE A 96 -0.21 -6.66 -0.38
N ALA A 97 1.06 -7.04 -0.55
CA ALA A 97 2.19 -6.28 -0.03
C ALA A 97 3.18 -5.87 -1.13
N ILE A 98 3.82 -4.71 -0.95
CA ILE A 98 5.00 -4.30 -1.70
C ILE A 98 6.20 -4.42 -0.75
N LEU A 99 7.14 -5.30 -1.07
CA LEU A 99 8.41 -5.44 -0.34
C LEU A 99 9.48 -4.59 -1.02
N VAL A 100 9.88 -3.50 -0.36
CA VAL A 100 10.88 -2.57 -0.91
C VAL A 100 12.28 -3.03 -0.50
N VAL A 101 13.11 -3.28 -1.48
CA VAL A 101 14.49 -3.73 -1.33
C VAL A 101 15.41 -2.72 -2.02
N ASP A 102 16.47 -2.28 -1.32
CA ASP A 102 17.52 -1.46 -1.94
C ASP A 102 18.36 -2.33 -2.88
N ILE A 103 18.54 -1.90 -4.12
CA ILE A 103 19.30 -2.66 -5.13
C ILE A 103 20.78 -2.84 -4.76
N VAL A 104 21.33 -1.91 -3.98
CA VAL A 104 22.73 -1.95 -3.57
C VAL A 104 22.92 -2.91 -2.40
N ASP A 105 22.04 -2.80 -1.38
CA ASP A 105 22.18 -3.50 -0.11
C ASP A 105 21.58 -4.93 -0.14
N GLY A 106 20.65 -5.23 -1.10
CA GLY A 106 19.97 -6.52 -1.17
C GLY A 106 19.02 -6.77 0.00
N LEU A 107 18.75 -8.07 0.30
CA LEU A 107 17.88 -8.45 1.40
C LEU A 107 18.58 -8.25 2.75
N GLN A 108 17.99 -7.44 3.60
CA GLN A 108 18.49 -7.11 4.94
C GLN A 108 17.72 -7.90 6.02
N PRO A 109 18.18 -8.00 7.28
CA PRO A 109 17.52 -8.77 8.34
C PRO A 109 16.01 -8.49 8.48
N GLN A 110 15.57 -7.23 8.40
CA GLN A 110 14.16 -6.85 8.46
C GLN A 110 13.38 -7.30 7.20
N THR A 111 14.05 -7.44 6.06
CA THR A 111 13.45 -7.98 4.84
C THR A 111 13.13 -9.47 5.04
N TYR A 112 14.04 -10.24 5.60
CA TYR A 112 13.80 -11.66 5.94
C TYR A 112 12.68 -11.83 6.96
N GLU A 113 12.59 -10.95 7.95
CA GLU A 113 11.47 -10.97 8.90
C GLU A 113 10.14 -10.70 8.18
N SER A 114 10.12 -9.70 7.29
CA SER A 114 8.95 -9.41 6.46
C SER A 114 8.53 -10.61 5.60
N LEU A 115 9.48 -11.29 4.96
CA LEU A 115 9.22 -12.50 4.17
C LEU A 115 8.60 -13.62 4.99
N ARG A 116 9.10 -13.86 6.22
CA ARG A 116 8.52 -14.86 7.13
C ARG A 116 7.08 -14.54 7.50
N ILE A 117 6.77 -13.26 7.70
CA ILE A 117 5.40 -12.82 7.99
C ILE A 117 4.49 -13.02 6.78
N LEU A 118 4.90 -12.56 5.62
CA LEU A 118 4.15 -12.70 4.37
C LEU A 118 3.83 -14.18 4.10
N ARG A 119 4.82 -15.06 4.30
CA ARG A 119 4.63 -16.52 4.20
C ARG A 119 3.63 -17.05 5.22
N SER A 120 3.78 -16.69 6.50
CA SER A 120 2.91 -17.20 7.57
C SER A 120 1.45 -16.78 7.38
N ARG A 121 1.21 -15.65 6.73
CA ARG A 121 -0.10 -15.08 6.43
C ARG A 121 -0.64 -15.47 5.06
N LYS A 122 0.20 -16.08 4.23
CA LYS A 122 -0.10 -16.34 2.80
C LYS A 122 -0.51 -15.08 2.06
N THR A 123 0.02 -13.92 2.47
CA THR A 123 -0.24 -12.63 1.81
C THR A 123 0.57 -12.58 0.52
N PRO A 124 -0.06 -12.42 -0.65
CA PRO A 124 0.67 -12.22 -1.90
C PRO A 124 1.47 -10.92 -1.84
N PHE A 125 2.61 -10.91 -2.52
CA PHE A 125 3.47 -9.73 -2.55
C PHE A 125 4.27 -9.65 -3.85
N LEU A 126 4.75 -8.44 -4.13
CA LEU A 126 5.73 -8.16 -5.16
C LEU A 126 6.91 -7.39 -4.56
N ILE A 127 8.03 -7.36 -5.26
CA ILE A 127 9.24 -6.66 -4.83
C ILE A 127 9.42 -5.41 -5.66
N ALA A 128 9.53 -4.26 -4.98
CA ALA A 128 10.07 -3.04 -5.56
C ALA A 128 11.59 -3.03 -5.29
N LEU A 129 12.38 -3.39 -6.31
CA LEU A 129 13.84 -3.30 -6.24
C LEU A 129 14.25 -1.85 -6.50
N ASN A 130 14.33 -1.10 -5.41
CA ASN A 130 14.40 0.36 -5.42
C ASN A 130 15.82 0.90 -5.53
N LYS A 131 15.92 2.17 -5.90
CA LYS A 131 17.15 2.95 -6.04
C LYS A 131 18.04 2.49 -7.20
N ILE A 132 17.46 2.09 -8.33
CA ILE A 132 18.22 1.74 -9.55
C ILE A 132 19.08 2.90 -10.04
N ASP A 133 18.71 4.14 -9.71
CA ASP A 133 19.49 5.36 -9.97
C ASP A 133 20.87 5.36 -9.31
N ARG A 134 21.14 4.47 -8.34
CA ARG A 134 22.44 4.31 -7.67
C ARG A 134 23.38 3.33 -8.37
N LEU A 135 22.91 2.64 -9.42
CA LEU A 135 23.77 1.74 -10.19
C LEU A 135 24.88 2.55 -10.91
N PRO A 136 26.11 2.06 -10.89
CA PRO A 136 27.21 2.73 -11.57
C PRO A 136 26.93 2.95 -13.06
N GLY A 137 26.97 4.20 -13.50
CA GLY A 137 26.71 4.57 -14.90
C GLY A 137 25.24 4.71 -15.27
N TRP A 138 24.31 4.50 -14.35
CA TRP A 138 22.88 4.77 -14.60
C TRP A 138 22.66 6.21 -15.03
N LYS A 139 21.90 6.40 -16.11
CA LYS A 139 21.50 7.71 -16.62
C LYS A 139 20.00 7.89 -16.40
N PRO A 140 19.57 8.67 -15.38
CA PRO A 140 18.16 8.91 -15.12
C PRO A 140 17.44 9.44 -16.37
N GLN A 141 16.22 8.95 -16.57
CA GLN A 141 15.37 9.34 -17.70
C GLN A 141 14.08 9.96 -17.18
N GLU A 142 13.55 10.94 -17.91
CA GLU A 142 12.24 11.54 -17.62
C GLU A 142 11.11 10.61 -18.09
N THR A 143 11.02 9.44 -17.49
CA THR A 143 9.98 8.45 -17.78
C THR A 143 9.65 7.62 -16.55
N TRP A 144 8.41 7.24 -16.45
CA TRP A 144 7.88 6.37 -15.39
C TRP A 144 7.92 4.88 -15.76
N ILE A 145 8.23 4.60 -17.03
CA ILE A 145 8.21 3.26 -17.62
C ILE A 145 9.63 2.72 -17.69
N LEU A 146 9.84 1.58 -17.04
CA LEU A 146 11.16 0.95 -16.94
C LEU A 146 11.74 0.61 -18.31
N SER A 147 10.94 0.01 -19.21
CA SER A 147 11.42 -0.41 -20.53
C SER A 147 11.94 0.77 -21.37
N GLN A 148 11.32 1.95 -21.24
CA GLN A 148 11.78 3.17 -21.93
C GLN A 148 13.09 3.69 -21.33
N SER A 149 13.26 3.57 -20.02
CA SER A 149 14.49 3.93 -19.35
C SER A 149 15.63 2.98 -19.74
N LEU A 150 15.38 1.66 -19.68
CA LEU A 150 16.37 0.63 -20.03
C LEU A 150 16.87 0.78 -21.47
N ALA A 151 15.99 1.08 -22.42
CA ALA A 151 16.38 1.26 -23.82
C ALA A 151 17.42 2.38 -24.04
N LYS A 152 17.60 3.28 -23.06
CA LYS A 152 18.56 4.39 -23.10
C LYS A 152 19.81 4.14 -22.24
N GLN A 153 19.86 3.03 -21.51
CA GLN A 153 21.03 2.63 -20.75
C GLN A 153 22.01 1.85 -21.61
N SER A 154 23.31 1.93 -21.27
CA SER A 154 24.33 1.12 -21.91
C SER A 154 24.17 -0.37 -21.56
N ASP A 155 24.69 -1.27 -22.40
CA ASP A 155 24.69 -2.72 -22.13
C ASP A 155 25.36 -3.06 -20.80
N PHE A 156 26.41 -2.33 -20.43
CA PHE A 156 27.07 -2.48 -19.14
C PHE A 156 26.10 -2.24 -17.97
N VAL A 157 25.32 -1.17 -18.01
CA VAL A 157 24.36 -0.82 -16.95
C VAL A 157 23.21 -1.83 -16.90
N GLN A 158 22.74 -2.29 -18.07
CA GLN A 158 21.70 -3.33 -18.12
C GLN A 158 22.19 -4.65 -17.54
N THR A 159 23.43 -5.04 -17.83
CA THR A 159 24.08 -6.22 -17.22
C THR A 159 24.20 -6.09 -15.72
N GLN A 160 24.65 -4.93 -15.22
CA GLN A 160 24.72 -4.65 -13.77
C GLN A 160 23.34 -4.76 -13.08
N LEU A 161 22.29 -4.27 -13.73
CA LEU A 161 20.92 -4.41 -13.21
C LEU A 161 20.52 -5.89 -13.15
N ASP A 162 20.76 -6.65 -14.21
CA ASP A 162 20.42 -8.08 -14.26
C ASP A 162 21.22 -8.89 -13.21
N GLU A 163 22.49 -8.62 -13.01
CA GLU A 163 23.31 -9.24 -11.96
C GLU A 163 22.71 -9.01 -10.56
N LYS A 164 22.28 -7.77 -10.28
CA LYS A 164 21.61 -7.43 -9.02
C LYS A 164 20.25 -8.14 -8.85
N ILE A 165 19.47 -8.25 -9.92
CA ILE A 165 18.23 -9.01 -9.91
C ILE A 165 18.50 -10.48 -9.61
N TYR A 166 19.47 -11.10 -10.28
CA TYR A 166 19.84 -12.51 -10.05
C TYR A 166 20.35 -12.74 -8.62
N GLN A 167 21.08 -11.77 -8.03
CA GLN A 167 21.46 -11.84 -6.64
C GLN A 167 20.23 -11.93 -5.73
N VAL A 168 19.26 -11.02 -5.90
CA VAL A 168 18.00 -11.01 -5.12
C VAL A 168 17.19 -12.29 -5.36
N MET A 169 17.12 -12.79 -6.60
CA MET A 169 16.46 -14.05 -6.91
C MET A 169 17.12 -15.22 -6.17
N GLY A 170 18.46 -15.27 -6.13
CA GLY A 170 19.20 -16.28 -5.39
C GLY A 170 18.92 -16.24 -3.87
N GLU A 171 18.81 -15.06 -3.29
CA GLU A 171 18.46 -14.88 -1.88
C GLU A 171 17.03 -15.31 -1.58
N LEU A 172 16.06 -14.95 -2.43
CA LEU A 172 14.66 -15.39 -2.33
C LEU A 172 14.50 -16.90 -2.50
N SER A 173 15.28 -17.51 -3.41
CA SER A 173 15.27 -18.96 -3.62
C SER A 173 15.71 -19.73 -2.36
N ARG A 174 16.68 -19.21 -1.60
CA ARG A 174 17.08 -19.78 -0.29
C ARG A 174 15.93 -19.73 0.73
N GLU A 175 15.06 -18.76 0.59
CA GLU A 175 13.82 -18.63 1.38
C GLU A 175 12.64 -19.39 0.75
N ASN A 176 12.87 -20.27 -0.25
CA ASN A 176 11.87 -21.04 -0.99
C ASN A 176 10.81 -20.17 -1.70
N PHE A 177 11.19 -19.03 -2.23
CA PHE A 177 10.39 -18.22 -3.12
C PHE A 177 10.96 -18.27 -4.53
N GLN A 178 10.12 -18.59 -5.52
CA GLN A 178 10.45 -18.42 -6.93
C GLN A 178 10.17 -16.96 -7.32
N SER A 179 11.07 -16.36 -8.08
CA SER A 179 10.94 -14.96 -8.47
C SER A 179 11.65 -14.71 -9.79
N ASP A 180 11.23 -13.67 -10.51
CA ASP A 180 11.92 -13.16 -11.69
C ASP A 180 11.57 -11.69 -11.89
N ARG A 181 12.25 -11.02 -12.82
CA ARG A 181 11.85 -9.70 -13.25
C ARG A 181 10.46 -9.75 -13.88
N TYR A 182 9.59 -8.81 -13.52
CA TYR A 182 8.16 -8.82 -13.81
C TYR A 182 7.83 -9.05 -15.31
N ASP A 183 8.67 -8.55 -16.23
CA ASP A 183 8.51 -8.67 -17.67
C ASP A 183 8.96 -10.03 -18.26
N ARG A 184 9.60 -10.87 -17.44
CA ARG A 184 10.03 -12.23 -17.79
C ARG A 184 9.09 -13.31 -17.23
N ILE A 185 8.15 -12.94 -16.37
CA ILE A 185 7.23 -13.87 -15.70
C ILE A 185 6.09 -14.26 -16.64
N SER A 186 5.93 -15.55 -16.87
CA SER A 186 4.78 -16.12 -17.59
C SER A 186 3.64 -16.54 -16.66
N ASP A 187 3.95 -16.93 -15.41
CA ASP A 187 2.99 -17.40 -14.40
C ASP A 187 3.22 -16.68 -13.06
N PHE A 188 2.45 -15.62 -12.83
CA PHE A 188 2.49 -14.84 -11.60
C PHE A 188 1.93 -15.57 -10.36
N ALA A 189 1.21 -16.68 -10.53
CA ALA A 189 0.75 -17.48 -9.40
C ALA A 189 1.90 -18.23 -8.71
N LYS A 190 2.99 -18.50 -9.45
CA LYS A 190 4.15 -19.26 -8.97
C LYS A 190 5.36 -18.38 -8.68
N ASN A 191 5.46 -17.22 -9.34
CA ASN A 191 6.64 -16.38 -9.29
C ASN A 191 6.33 -15.03 -8.70
N ILE A 192 7.17 -14.58 -7.76
CA ILE A 192 7.13 -13.24 -7.20
C ILE A 192 7.76 -12.29 -8.22
N ALA A 193 7.03 -11.23 -8.54
CA ALA A 193 7.51 -10.21 -9.45
C ALA A 193 8.53 -9.29 -8.77
N ILE A 194 9.69 -9.14 -9.39
CA ILE A 194 10.70 -8.13 -9.05
C ILE A 194 10.56 -7.00 -10.05
N VAL A 195 10.22 -5.81 -9.56
CA VAL A 195 10.09 -4.60 -10.37
C VAL A 195 11.21 -3.62 -10.00
N PRO A 196 12.19 -3.40 -10.86
CA PRO A 196 13.19 -2.36 -10.66
C PRO A 196 12.56 -0.97 -10.66
N THR A 197 12.87 -0.16 -9.64
CA THR A 197 12.28 1.18 -9.45
C THR A 197 13.29 2.18 -8.95
N SER A 198 13.04 3.45 -9.19
CA SER A 198 13.66 4.55 -8.49
C SER A 198 12.60 5.49 -7.92
N ALA A 199 12.46 5.52 -6.61
CA ALA A 199 11.61 6.49 -5.92
C ALA A 199 12.12 7.93 -6.08
N LYS A 200 13.34 8.14 -6.55
CA LYS A 200 13.95 9.45 -6.77
C LYS A 200 13.67 10.01 -8.15
N THR A 201 13.74 9.15 -9.19
CA THR A 201 13.61 9.53 -10.61
C THR A 201 12.29 9.10 -11.23
N ALA A 202 11.44 8.42 -10.47
CA ALA A 202 10.14 7.86 -10.87
C ALA A 202 10.20 6.67 -11.85
N GLU A 203 11.37 6.27 -12.32
CA GLU A 203 11.54 5.16 -13.25
C GLU A 203 11.02 3.85 -12.67
N GLY A 204 10.24 3.07 -13.42
CA GLY A 204 9.65 1.80 -13.01
C GLY A 204 8.41 1.88 -12.10
N ILE A 205 7.94 3.08 -11.75
CA ILE A 205 6.77 3.24 -10.87
C ILE A 205 5.47 2.85 -11.57
N SER A 206 5.32 3.20 -12.86
CA SER A 206 4.16 2.76 -13.64
C SER A 206 4.10 1.24 -13.78
N ASP A 207 5.25 0.60 -13.96
CA ASP A 207 5.37 -0.86 -14.03
C ASP A 207 5.00 -1.51 -12.69
N LEU A 208 5.47 -0.96 -11.57
CA LEU A 208 5.13 -1.41 -10.21
C LEU A 208 3.61 -1.36 -9.96
N LEU A 209 2.98 -0.23 -10.29
CA LEU A 209 1.54 -0.05 -10.11
C LEU A 209 0.74 -0.97 -11.03
N LEU A 210 1.16 -1.16 -12.29
CA LEU A 210 0.51 -2.06 -13.23
C LEU A 210 0.53 -3.50 -12.73
N VAL A 211 1.70 -3.98 -12.28
CA VAL A 211 1.85 -5.34 -11.73
C VAL A 211 0.99 -5.49 -10.47
N LEU A 212 1.02 -4.50 -9.57
CA LEU A 212 0.24 -4.51 -8.33
C LEU A 212 -1.27 -4.65 -8.60
N VAL A 213 -1.81 -3.79 -9.48
CA VAL A 213 -3.25 -3.79 -9.81
C VAL A 213 -3.61 -5.06 -10.57
N GLY A 214 -2.76 -5.52 -11.48
CA GLY A 214 -2.95 -6.76 -12.23
C GLY A 214 -3.04 -7.98 -11.30
N LEU A 215 -2.13 -8.09 -10.32
CA LEU A 215 -2.16 -9.15 -9.31
C LEU A 215 -3.40 -9.06 -8.43
N ALA A 216 -3.74 -7.86 -7.96
CA ALA A 216 -4.92 -7.65 -7.12
C ALA A 216 -6.21 -8.05 -7.85
N GLN A 217 -6.38 -7.64 -9.10
CA GLN A 217 -7.57 -7.97 -9.88
C GLN A 217 -7.65 -9.45 -10.25
N GLN A 218 -6.52 -10.06 -10.63
CA GLN A 218 -6.51 -11.44 -11.11
C GLN A 218 -6.67 -12.47 -9.99
N TYR A 219 -6.08 -12.23 -8.83
CA TYR A 219 -5.96 -13.24 -7.76
C TYR A 219 -6.75 -12.91 -6.51
N LEU A 220 -7.19 -11.67 -6.31
CA LEU A 220 -7.85 -11.24 -5.08
C LEU A 220 -9.33 -10.86 -5.29
N GLU A 221 -9.85 -10.84 -6.52
CA GLU A 221 -11.21 -10.35 -6.83
C GLU A 221 -12.28 -10.99 -5.93
N GLU A 222 -12.22 -12.30 -5.69
CA GLU A 222 -13.15 -13.00 -4.80
C GLU A 222 -13.02 -12.58 -3.33
N GLN A 223 -11.80 -12.27 -2.87
CA GLN A 223 -11.52 -11.84 -1.50
C GLN A 223 -11.88 -10.37 -1.26
N LEU A 224 -11.96 -9.58 -2.33
CA LEU A 224 -12.32 -8.17 -2.29
C LEU A 224 -13.84 -7.93 -2.31
N LYS A 225 -14.65 -8.96 -2.49
CA LYS A 225 -16.12 -8.85 -2.38
C LYS A 225 -16.50 -8.49 -0.95
N THR A 226 -17.17 -7.35 -0.78
CA THR A 226 -17.61 -6.91 0.55
C THR A 226 -18.77 -7.75 1.04
N THR A 227 -18.71 -8.17 2.29
CA THR A 227 -19.85 -8.74 2.99
C THR A 227 -20.75 -7.63 3.52
N VAL A 228 -22.06 -7.74 3.32
CA VAL A 228 -23.02 -6.87 4.00
C VAL A 228 -23.15 -7.38 5.43
N GLY A 229 -22.43 -6.75 6.35
CA GLY A 229 -22.38 -7.17 7.76
C GLY A 229 -21.70 -6.16 8.67
N PRO A 230 -21.57 -6.48 9.96
CA PRO A 230 -20.87 -5.62 10.92
C PRO A 230 -19.43 -5.34 10.49
N ALA A 231 -19.01 -4.11 10.69
CA ALA A 231 -17.66 -3.68 10.35
C ALA A 231 -16.60 -4.43 11.17
N LYS A 232 -15.47 -4.72 10.49
CA LYS A 232 -14.25 -5.17 11.13
C LYS A 232 -13.13 -4.20 10.80
N GLY A 233 -12.38 -3.81 11.82
CA GLY A 233 -11.29 -2.85 11.66
C GLY A 233 -10.09 -3.16 12.55
N VAL A 234 -9.02 -2.44 12.31
CA VAL A 234 -7.80 -2.47 13.14
C VAL A 234 -7.48 -1.06 13.58
N VAL A 235 -7.32 -0.88 14.89
CA VAL A 235 -6.85 0.36 15.48
C VAL A 235 -5.36 0.50 15.19
N LEU A 236 -4.99 1.60 14.54
CA LEU A 236 -3.60 1.97 14.24
C LEU A 236 -2.99 2.76 15.39
N GLU A 237 -3.76 3.72 15.90
CA GLU A 237 -3.30 4.67 16.91
C GLU A 237 -4.46 5.18 17.76
N VAL A 238 -4.16 5.48 19.03
CA VAL A 238 -5.07 6.16 19.95
C VAL A 238 -4.52 7.55 20.16
N LYS A 239 -5.35 8.59 19.98
CA LYS A 239 -4.96 9.99 20.06
C LYS A 239 -5.97 10.82 20.83
N GLU A 240 -5.47 11.80 21.57
CA GLU A 240 -6.30 12.86 22.11
C GLU A 240 -6.44 13.98 21.08
N GLU A 241 -7.68 14.32 20.74
CA GLU A 241 -8.01 15.38 19.77
C GLU A 241 -8.77 16.51 20.43
N SER A 242 -8.34 17.74 20.18
CA SER A 242 -8.99 18.94 20.72
C SER A 242 -10.46 19.01 20.29
N GLY A 243 -11.36 19.09 21.27
CA GLY A 243 -12.82 19.14 21.04
C GLY A 243 -13.50 17.80 20.79
N LEU A 244 -12.76 16.71 20.61
CA LEU A 244 -13.30 15.37 20.39
C LEU A 244 -13.00 14.42 21.55
N GLY A 245 -11.99 14.72 22.37
CA GLY A 245 -11.46 13.83 23.39
C GLY A 245 -10.59 12.73 22.75
N ILE A 246 -10.56 11.57 23.39
CA ILE A 246 -9.81 10.44 22.88
C ILE A 246 -10.51 9.83 21.68
N THR A 247 -9.74 9.59 20.61
CA THR A 247 -10.17 9.03 19.34
C THR A 247 -9.26 7.89 18.95
N ILE A 248 -9.77 6.98 18.15
CA ILE A 248 -8.97 5.91 17.54
C ILE A 248 -8.89 6.09 16.03
N ASP A 249 -7.68 6.00 15.53
CA ASP A 249 -7.39 5.93 14.10
C ASP A 249 -7.48 4.46 13.66
N THR A 250 -8.39 4.15 12.74
CA THR A 250 -8.78 2.77 12.43
C THR A 250 -8.84 2.54 10.93
N ILE A 251 -8.37 1.38 10.47
CA ILE A 251 -8.66 0.89 9.11
C ILE A 251 -9.80 -0.11 9.18
N ILE A 252 -10.90 0.20 8.51
CA ILE A 252 -12.02 -0.71 8.30
C ILE A 252 -11.70 -1.56 7.08
N TYR A 253 -11.58 -2.89 7.25
CA TYR A 253 -11.20 -3.81 6.18
C TYR A 253 -12.34 -4.70 5.70
N ASP A 254 -13.46 -4.79 6.45
CA ASP A 254 -14.65 -5.56 6.07
C ASP A 254 -15.91 -4.91 6.66
N GLY A 255 -17.05 -5.08 5.98
CA GLY A 255 -18.36 -4.64 6.44
C GLY A 255 -18.62 -3.13 6.31
N VAL A 256 -19.63 -2.69 7.05
CA VAL A 256 -20.11 -1.29 7.08
C VAL A 256 -20.20 -0.82 8.52
N LEU A 257 -19.70 0.39 8.80
CA LEU A 257 -19.72 1.04 10.10
C LEU A 257 -20.57 2.30 10.04
N LYS A 258 -21.48 2.46 11.00
CA LYS A 258 -22.38 3.62 11.08
C LYS A 258 -22.19 4.39 12.38
N LYS A 259 -22.45 5.68 12.33
CA LYS A 259 -22.56 6.50 13.54
C LYS A 259 -23.67 5.95 14.43
N GLY A 260 -23.40 5.82 15.73
CA GLY A 260 -24.32 5.22 16.70
C GLY A 260 -24.17 3.70 16.86
N ASP A 261 -23.41 3.03 16.00
CA ASP A 261 -23.16 1.60 16.18
C ASP A 261 -22.40 1.33 17.49
N THR A 262 -22.66 0.14 18.05
CA THR A 262 -21.88 -0.38 19.17
C THR A 262 -20.65 -1.09 18.62
N ILE A 263 -19.49 -0.71 19.12
CA ILE A 263 -18.20 -1.33 18.76
C ILE A 263 -17.57 -2.01 19.99
N VAL A 264 -16.84 -3.08 19.73
CA VAL A 264 -15.98 -3.75 20.69
C VAL A 264 -14.54 -3.48 20.31
N VAL A 265 -13.82 -2.79 21.19
CA VAL A 265 -12.42 -2.40 20.98
C VAL A 265 -11.54 -3.21 21.93
N GLY A 266 -10.41 -3.72 21.42
CA GLY A 266 -9.44 -4.40 22.27
C GLY A 266 -8.80 -3.40 23.24
N ALA A 267 -8.92 -3.68 24.53
CA ALA A 267 -8.38 -2.88 25.62
C ALA A 267 -7.83 -3.77 26.74
N LEU A 268 -7.10 -3.21 27.68
CA LEU A 268 -6.59 -3.92 28.86
C LEU A 268 -7.29 -3.38 30.13
N PRO A 269 -7.72 -4.28 31.06
CA PRO A 269 -7.53 -5.72 31.09
C PRO A 269 -8.57 -6.51 30.28
N SER A 270 -9.64 -5.91 29.80
CA SER A 270 -10.73 -6.55 29.04
C SER A 270 -11.16 -5.70 27.86
N PRO A 271 -11.77 -6.32 26.82
CA PRO A 271 -12.33 -5.55 25.70
C PRO A 271 -13.34 -4.51 26.19
N LEU A 272 -13.27 -3.34 25.55
CA LEU A 272 -14.17 -2.23 25.79
C LEU A 272 -15.34 -2.29 24.81
N THR A 273 -16.57 -2.12 25.31
CA THR A 273 -17.76 -1.95 24.49
C THR A 273 -18.25 -0.51 24.60
N THR A 274 -18.35 0.19 23.47
CA THR A 274 -18.76 1.60 23.44
C THR A 274 -19.60 1.92 22.20
N HIS A 275 -20.25 3.09 22.20
CA HIS A 275 -21.06 3.58 21.09
C HIS A 275 -20.34 4.67 20.31
N ILE A 276 -20.35 4.58 19.01
CA ILE A 276 -19.74 5.58 18.11
C ILE A 276 -20.50 6.90 18.24
N ARG A 277 -19.80 7.94 18.70
CA ARG A 277 -20.30 9.31 18.75
C ARG A 277 -20.13 10.05 17.44
N ALA A 278 -18.96 9.87 16.80
CA ALA A 278 -18.64 10.46 15.51
C ALA A 278 -17.72 9.57 14.69
N LEU A 279 -17.95 9.57 13.39
CA LEU A 279 -17.07 9.02 12.37
C LEU A 279 -16.53 10.18 11.55
N LEU A 280 -15.22 10.24 11.39
CA LEU A 280 -14.53 11.36 10.77
C LEU A 280 -13.61 10.85 9.65
N MET A 281 -13.91 11.23 8.42
CA MET A 281 -13.02 10.98 7.27
C MET A 281 -12.11 12.17 7.03
N PRO A 282 -10.83 11.94 6.69
CA PRO A 282 -9.95 13.00 6.25
C PRO A 282 -10.49 13.63 4.96
N LYS A 283 -10.45 14.97 4.90
CA LYS A 283 -10.75 15.70 3.67
C LYS A 283 -9.63 15.49 2.65
N PRO A 284 -9.94 15.53 1.34
CA PRO A 284 -8.92 15.65 0.30
C PRO A 284 -8.00 16.85 0.56
N LEU A 285 -6.72 16.73 0.22
CA LEU A 285 -5.71 17.75 0.52
C LEU A 285 -6.00 19.10 -0.16
N ASP A 286 -6.67 19.09 -1.30
CA ASP A 286 -7.09 20.26 -2.07
C ASP A 286 -8.28 21.02 -1.44
N GLU A 287 -9.06 20.36 -0.58
CA GLU A 287 -10.19 20.94 0.14
C GLU A 287 -9.80 21.52 1.51
N ILE A 288 -8.58 21.25 2.00
CA ILE A 288 -8.12 21.74 3.29
C ILE A 288 -7.65 23.18 3.17
N ARG A 289 -8.53 24.14 3.48
CA ARG A 289 -8.21 25.57 3.56
C ARG A 289 -7.69 25.98 4.94
N ASP A 290 -8.15 25.33 5.99
CA ASP A 290 -7.71 25.53 7.38
C ASP A 290 -7.16 24.19 7.93
N PRO A 291 -5.95 24.17 8.52
CA PRO A 291 -5.41 22.96 9.18
C PRO A 291 -6.30 22.37 10.29
N ARG A 292 -7.27 23.13 10.80
CA ARG A 292 -8.24 22.68 11.80
C ARG A 292 -9.40 21.88 11.19
N GLU A 293 -9.64 22.02 9.88
CA GLU A 293 -10.74 21.36 9.17
C GLU A 293 -10.29 20.14 8.38
N ARG A 294 -9.33 19.38 8.89
CA ARG A 294 -8.78 18.21 8.21
C ARG A 294 -9.74 17.04 8.06
N PHE A 295 -10.83 17.04 8.82
CA PHE A 295 -11.77 15.93 8.88
C PHE A 295 -13.18 16.39 8.57
N SER A 296 -13.94 15.52 7.87
CA SER A 296 -15.37 15.69 7.66
C SER A 296 -16.13 14.61 8.41
N PRO A 297 -17.19 14.98 9.18
CA PRO A 297 -18.06 13.98 9.77
C PRO A 297 -18.82 13.23 8.67
N VAL A 298 -18.95 11.92 8.85
CA VAL A 298 -19.73 11.03 7.99
C VAL A 298 -20.65 10.16 8.83
N ASP A 299 -21.77 9.74 8.27
CA ASP A 299 -22.74 8.91 8.98
C ASP A 299 -22.47 7.41 8.78
N GLU A 300 -21.80 7.05 7.68
CA GLU A 300 -21.52 5.66 7.32
C GLU A 300 -20.16 5.54 6.62
N VAL A 301 -19.46 4.44 6.88
CA VAL A 301 -18.20 4.08 6.22
C VAL A 301 -18.24 2.64 5.78
N VAL A 302 -17.89 2.39 4.53
CA VAL A 302 -17.76 1.06 3.93
C VAL A 302 -16.28 0.68 3.84
N ALA A 303 -15.97 -0.60 3.99
CA ALA A 303 -14.61 -1.13 3.77
C ALA A 303 -14.15 -0.91 2.30
N ALA A 304 -12.90 -0.65 2.01
CA ALA A 304 -11.75 -0.48 2.87
C ALA A 304 -11.53 1.02 3.06
N ALA A 305 -11.45 1.49 4.30
CA ALA A 305 -11.29 2.91 4.57
C ALA A 305 -10.48 3.16 5.85
N GLY A 306 -9.68 4.22 5.84
CA GLY A 306 -9.05 4.77 7.03
C GLY A 306 -9.93 5.85 7.65
N ILE A 307 -10.27 5.72 8.91
CA ILE A 307 -11.24 6.57 9.59
C ILE A 307 -10.81 6.87 11.03
N LYS A 308 -11.17 8.04 11.51
CA LYS A 308 -11.08 8.40 12.92
C LYS A 308 -12.44 8.19 13.60
N ILE A 309 -12.45 7.44 14.69
CA ILE A 309 -13.64 7.13 15.48
C ILE A 309 -13.54 7.84 16.83
N ALA A 310 -14.57 8.62 17.17
CA ALA A 310 -14.75 9.18 18.50
C ALA A 310 -15.86 8.42 19.22
N ALA A 311 -15.56 7.92 20.40
CA ALA A 311 -16.51 7.24 21.28
C ALA A 311 -16.13 7.46 22.74
N PRO A 312 -17.04 7.26 23.72
CA PRO A 312 -16.71 7.26 25.13
C PRO A 312 -15.70 6.18 25.51
N ASP A 313 -14.98 6.40 26.61
CA ASP A 313 -14.14 5.41 27.30
C ASP A 313 -13.00 4.80 26.46
N LEU A 314 -12.57 5.48 25.37
CA LEU A 314 -11.46 5.02 24.52
C LEU A 314 -10.07 5.19 25.17
N ASP A 315 -9.99 5.74 26.36
CA ASP A 315 -8.75 5.98 27.12
C ASP A 315 -7.99 4.68 27.40
N ASN A 316 -8.71 3.56 27.43
CA ASN A 316 -8.18 2.23 27.72
C ASN A 316 -7.99 1.36 26.45
N ALA A 317 -8.23 1.93 25.26
CA ALA A 317 -8.15 1.24 23.98
C ALA A 317 -6.71 0.98 23.49
#